data_0ef19144393ee43e988652c5a5c53038
#
_entry.id   0ef19144393ee43e988652c5a5c53038
#
_cell.length_a   1.000
_cell.length_b   1.000
_cell.length_c   1.000
_cell.angle_alpha   90.00
_cell.angle_beta   90.00
_cell.angle_gamma   90.00
#
_symmetry.space_group_name_H-M   'P 1'
#
loop_
_entity.id
_entity.type
_entity.pdbx_description
1 polymer ?
#
loop_
_entity_poly.entity_id
_entity_poly.type
_entity_poly.pdbx_seq_one_letter_code
_entity_poly.pdbx_strand_id
1 'polypeptide(L)'
;MEFPNLGAQCAVPTCKQLNFLPTECDHCHLAFCGEHSFVDHHGCTKFESNQVQPEELPSAEKNYHKCSYEGCSSSSPIAMICPHCRIHFCLSHRYHGCMDSKEQQKDRRRKEYLKKKVTQENFKTAKEETDKQVEMKLQTAEKQPEKAAMVQKIRFMKIKSKSLGDNKIPGSDRVYFSVHPPLKSDVSKSTPLFGAKDYTIGKAIDIFASKLKVLNENHKKEAPKLRLFKHMTGSILTHDMKETIDSLLKKDIVYNGDTLILEYVNVEDLDNNTPTLKDLDSLSRYTGSTV
;
A
#
# COMPACT_ATOMS: atom_id res chain seq x y z
N MET A 1 -20.76 -16.38 -11.62
CA MET A 1 -19.31 -16.35 -11.93
C MET A 1 -18.68 -17.44 -11.10
N GLU A 2 -18.40 -18.55 -11.73
CA GLU A 2 -17.68 -19.65 -11.09
C GLU A 2 -16.21 -19.25 -11.00
N PHE A 3 -15.65 -19.34 -9.79
CA PHE A 3 -14.22 -19.14 -9.60
C PHE A 3 -13.50 -20.37 -10.15
N PRO A 4 -12.55 -20.22 -11.09
CA PRO A 4 -11.80 -21.35 -11.60
C PRO A 4 -10.97 -21.96 -10.47
N ASN A 5 -11.17 -23.26 -10.24
CA ASN A 5 -10.38 -24.20 -9.45
C ASN A 5 -9.26 -23.57 -8.57
N LEU A 6 -9.66 -22.99 -7.45
CA LEU A 6 -8.73 -22.54 -6.41
C LEU A 6 -8.52 -23.70 -5.45
N GLY A 7 -7.44 -24.48 -5.68
CA GLY A 7 -7.03 -25.59 -4.82
C GLY A 7 -7.20 -26.96 -5.48
N ALA A 8 -6.60 -27.98 -4.87
CA ALA A 8 -6.74 -29.37 -5.26
C ALA A 8 -7.16 -30.22 -4.06
N GLN A 9 -7.92 -31.28 -4.31
CA GLN A 9 -8.25 -32.27 -3.29
C GLN A 9 -7.05 -33.18 -3.04
N CYS A 10 -6.84 -33.55 -1.78
CA CYS A 10 -5.84 -34.53 -1.41
C CYS A 10 -6.09 -35.85 -2.12
N ALA A 11 -5.07 -36.39 -2.78
CA ALA A 11 -5.14 -37.60 -3.57
C ALA A 11 -5.29 -38.89 -2.69
N VAL A 12 -5.16 -38.80 -1.37
CA VAL A 12 -5.41 -39.91 -0.47
C VAL A 12 -6.93 -40.19 -0.43
N PRO A 13 -7.40 -41.41 -0.80
CA PRO A 13 -8.84 -41.73 -0.96
C PRO A 13 -9.68 -41.48 0.28
N THR A 14 -9.08 -41.64 1.45
CA THR A 14 -9.75 -41.48 2.76
C THR A 14 -9.76 -40.02 3.24
N CYS A 15 -8.86 -39.18 2.75
CA CYS A 15 -8.72 -37.79 3.21
C CYS A 15 -9.64 -36.82 2.44
N LYS A 16 -9.53 -36.77 1.12
CA LYS A 16 -10.31 -35.89 0.22
C LYS A 16 -10.40 -34.40 0.64
N GLN A 17 -9.53 -33.95 1.51
CA GLN A 17 -9.52 -32.58 1.99
C GLN A 17 -9.15 -31.62 0.84
N LEU A 18 -9.95 -30.57 0.66
CA LEU A 18 -9.64 -29.50 -0.28
C LEU A 18 -8.52 -28.61 0.30
N ASN A 19 -7.43 -28.49 -0.41
CA ASN A 19 -6.30 -27.65 -0.01
C ASN A 19 -6.08 -26.52 -1.02
N PHE A 20 -6.02 -25.28 -0.55
CA PHE A 20 -5.78 -24.09 -1.40
C PHE A 20 -4.33 -23.98 -1.85
N LEU A 21 -3.39 -24.60 -1.14
CA LEU A 21 -1.97 -24.71 -1.49
C LEU A 21 -1.57 -26.19 -1.45
N PRO A 22 -1.94 -26.97 -2.45
CA PRO A 22 -1.59 -28.39 -2.49
C PRO A 22 -0.09 -28.55 -2.72
N THR A 23 0.52 -29.54 -2.06
CA THR A 23 1.91 -29.95 -2.29
C THR A 23 1.90 -31.11 -3.26
N GLU A 24 2.60 -31.00 -4.38
CA GLU A 24 2.78 -32.09 -5.32
C GLU A 24 3.94 -32.99 -4.87
N CYS A 25 3.75 -34.29 -4.93
CA CYS A 25 4.82 -35.24 -4.66
C CYS A 25 5.74 -35.37 -5.87
N ASP A 26 7.05 -35.17 -5.70
CA ASP A 26 8.06 -35.25 -6.77
C ASP A 26 8.13 -36.62 -7.45
N HIS A 27 7.65 -37.69 -6.81
CA HIS A 27 7.71 -39.03 -7.33
C HIS A 27 6.44 -39.46 -8.07
N CYS A 28 5.27 -39.20 -7.50
CA CYS A 28 3.99 -39.62 -8.11
C CYS A 28 3.23 -38.49 -8.82
N HIS A 29 3.65 -37.22 -8.65
CA HIS A 29 3.05 -36.02 -9.22
C HIS A 29 1.57 -35.82 -8.86
N LEU A 30 1.13 -36.39 -7.74
CA LEU A 30 -0.20 -36.18 -7.21
C LEU A 30 -0.20 -35.09 -6.13
N ALA A 31 -1.33 -34.37 -6.02
CA ALA A 31 -1.50 -33.31 -5.06
C ALA A 31 -1.98 -33.81 -3.70
N PHE A 32 -1.33 -33.36 -2.63
CA PHE A 32 -1.65 -33.76 -1.26
C PHE A 32 -1.85 -32.57 -0.32
N CYS A 33 -2.56 -32.79 0.77
CA CYS A 33 -2.64 -31.83 1.87
C CYS A 33 -1.34 -31.84 2.70
N GLY A 34 -1.17 -30.86 3.59
CA GLY A 34 0.03 -30.73 4.42
C GLY A 34 0.35 -31.97 5.27
N GLU A 35 -0.67 -32.72 5.72
CA GLU A 35 -0.47 -33.93 6.50
C GLU A 35 -0.03 -35.13 5.65
N HIS A 36 -0.47 -35.19 4.38
CA HIS A 36 -0.15 -36.30 3.47
C HIS A 36 0.93 -35.94 2.43
N SER A 37 1.62 -34.81 2.60
CA SER A 37 2.67 -34.36 1.68
C SER A 37 3.91 -35.23 1.68
N PHE A 38 4.20 -35.89 2.81
CA PHE A 38 5.37 -36.78 2.91
C PHE A 38 5.09 -38.13 2.26
N VAL A 39 6.12 -38.70 1.63
CA VAL A 39 6.09 -39.97 0.88
C VAL A 39 5.52 -41.11 1.69
N ASP A 40 5.87 -41.21 2.97
CA ASP A 40 5.40 -42.26 3.91
C ASP A 40 3.93 -42.10 4.27
N HIS A 41 3.41 -40.84 4.32
CA HIS A 41 2.06 -40.55 4.75
C HIS A 41 1.01 -40.82 3.67
N HIS A 42 1.37 -40.86 2.39
CA HIS A 42 0.46 -41.24 1.31
C HIS A 42 0.78 -42.60 0.66
N GLY A 43 1.81 -43.31 1.17
CA GLY A 43 2.20 -44.60 0.66
C GLY A 43 2.56 -44.55 -0.83
N CYS A 44 3.49 -43.69 -1.22
CA CYS A 44 3.82 -43.44 -2.61
C CYS A 44 4.29 -44.71 -3.32
N THR A 45 3.51 -45.19 -4.27
CA THR A 45 3.82 -46.43 -5.03
C THR A 45 4.96 -46.22 -6.05
N LYS A 46 5.31 -44.96 -6.37
CA LYS A 46 6.41 -44.63 -7.27
C LYS A 46 7.70 -44.26 -6.54
N PHE A 47 7.65 -44.22 -5.22
CA PHE A 47 8.83 -44.03 -4.42
C PHE A 47 9.58 -45.38 -4.34
N GLU A 48 10.56 -45.60 -5.22
CA GLU A 48 11.55 -46.64 -5.03
C GLU A 48 12.49 -46.15 -3.94
N SER A 49 12.35 -46.73 -2.75
CA SER A 49 13.38 -46.61 -1.74
C SER A 49 14.63 -47.29 -2.32
N ASN A 50 15.47 -46.52 -3.01
CA ASN A 50 16.86 -46.92 -3.14
C ASN A 50 17.35 -47.03 -1.70
N GLN A 51 17.33 -48.25 -1.15
CA GLN A 51 18.20 -48.60 -0.06
C GLN A 51 19.60 -48.37 -0.56
N VAL A 52 20.07 -47.15 -0.41
CA VAL A 52 21.48 -46.85 -0.41
C VAL A 52 22.00 -47.71 0.73
N GLN A 53 22.55 -48.88 0.38
CA GLN A 53 23.38 -49.60 1.31
C GLN A 53 24.36 -48.58 1.87
N PRO A 54 24.62 -48.55 3.17
CA PRO A 54 25.60 -47.66 3.73
C PRO A 54 26.95 -48.07 3.10
N GLU A 55 27.23 -47.53 1.91
CA GLU A 55 28.59 -47.47 1.46
C GLU A 55 29.30 -46.68 2.54
N GLU A 56 30.29 -47.33 3.13
CA GLU A 56 31.19 -46.76 4.13
C GLU A 56 31.65 -45.41 3.58
N LEU A 57 30.97 -44.33 4.03
CA LEU A 57 31.47 -42.98 3.84
C LEU A 57 32.94 -43.01 4.30
N PRO A 58 33.90 -42.60 3.46
CA PRO A 58 35.29 -42.51 3.89
C PRO A 58 35.27 -41.73 5.19
N SER A 59 35.92 -42.26 6.20
CA SER A 59 36.00 -41.70 7.55
C SER A 59 36.53 -40.25 7.44
N ALA A 60 35.64 -39.31 7.10
CA ALA A 60 35.95 -37.91 7.26
C ALA A 60 36.27 -37.75 8.73
N GLU A 61 37.51 -37.49 9.03
CA GLU A 61 37.96 -37.13 10.37
C GLU A 61 36.96 -36.12 10.88
N LYS A 62 36.11 -36.54 11.82
CA LYS A 62 35.07 -35.70 12.40
C LYS A 62 35.80 -34.62 13.20
N ASN A 63 36.11 -33.51 12.56
CA ASN A 63 36.71 -32.36 13.19
C ASN A 63 35.69 -31.82 14.18
N TYR A 64 35.68 -32.35 15.40
CA TYR A 64 34.89 -31.82 16.49
C TYR A 64 35.54 -30.55 17.02
N HIS A 65 34.79 -29.45 16.95
CA HIS A 65 35.22 -28.19 17.50
C HIS A 65 34.94 -28.15 19.01
N LYS A 66 36.01 -28.05 19.83
CA LYS A 66 35.89 -27.96 21.29
C LYS A 66 35.41 -26.56 21.71
N CYS A 67 34.52 -26.49 22.69
CA CYS A 67 34.08 -25.23 23.27
C CYS A 67 35.24 -24.54 24.01
N SER A 68 35.44 -23.26 23.74
CA SER A 68 36.53 -22.45 24.36
C SER A 68 36.09 -21.78 25.68
N TYR A 69 34.92 -22.12 26.22
CA TYR A 69 34.50 -21.65 27.51
C TYR A 69 35.21 -22.42 28.61
N GLU A 70 35.83 -21.69 29.60
CA GLU A 70 36.55 -22.32 30.71
C GLU A 70 35.68 -23.35 31.44
N GLY A 71 36.19 -24.57 31.60
CA GLY A 71 35.47 -25.64 32.29
C GLY A 71 34.43 -26.39 31.41
N CYS A 72 34.31 -26.08 30.15
CA CYS A 72 33.39 -26.78 29.25
C CYS A 72 34.11 -27.86 28.43
N SER A 73 33.68 -29.12 28.57
CA SER A 73 34.22 -30.28 27.80
C SER A 73 33.41 -30.61 26.55
N SER A 74 32.36 -29.82 26.23
CA SER A 74 31.47 -30.07 25.08
C SER A 74 32.20 -29.84 23.76
N SER A 75 31.97 -30.73 22.80
CA SER A 75 32.45 -30.60 21.42
C SER A 75 31.26 -30.68 20.45
N SER A 76 31.33 -29.97 19.35
CA SER A 76 30.29 -29.93 18.32
C SER A 76 30.87 -30.26 16.94
N PRO A 77 30.18 -31.06 16.11
CA PRO A 77 30.61 -31.33 14.74
C PRO A 77 30.47 -30.08 13.83
N ILE A 78 29.71 -29.08 14.30
CA ILE A 78 29.50 -27.82 13.57
C ILE A 78 30.24 -26.70 14.26
N ALA A 79 31.09 -25.96 13.50
CA ALA A 79 31.78 -24.79 14.01
C ALA A 79 30.82 -23.61 14.26
N MET A 80 30.52 -23.33 15.52
CA MET A 80 29.74 -22.12 15.91
C MET A 80 30.71 -21.02 16.35
N ILE A 81 31.20 -20.25 15.40
CA ILE A 81 32.17 -19.19 15.63
C ILE A 81 31.45 -17.90 16.02
N CYS A 82 31.88 -17.30 17.13
CA CYS A 82 31.37 -15.99 17.53
C CYS A 82 31.84 -14.92 16.54
N PRO A 83 30.92 -14.08 15.98
CA PRO A 83 31.29 -13.05 15.00
C PRO A 83 32.16 -11.92 15.58
N HIS A 84 32.23 -11.81 16.91
CA HIS A 84 32.97 -10.73 17.59
C HIS A 84 34.37 -11.15 18.02
N CYS A 85 34.49 -12.24 18.78
CA CYS A 85 35.80 -12.74 19.23
C CYS A 85 36.40 -13.79 18.30
N ARG A 86 35.66 -14.29 17.31
CA ARG A 86 36.04 -15.32 16.32
C ARG A 86 36.46 -16.66 16.93
N ILE A 87 36.01 -16.94 18.16
CA ILE A 87 36.28 -18.17 18.90
C ILE A 87 35.03 -19.07 18.84
N HIS A 88 35.26 -20.40 18.82
CA HIS A 88 34.16 -21.37 18.82
C HIS A 88 33.62 -21.63 20.23
N PHE A 89 32.28 -21.64 20.34
CA PHE A 89 31.55 -21.98 21.57
C PHE A 89 30.45 -22.98 21.27
N CYS A 90 30.15 -23.86 22.21
CA CYS A 90 29.00 -24.76 22.10
C CYS A 90 27.67 -23.98 22.22
N LEU A 91 26.55 -24.61 21.93
CA LEU A 91 25.23 -24.00 21.95
C LEU A 91 24.88 -23.33 23.28
N SER A 92 25.25 -24.01 24.41
CA SER A 92 25.02 -23.49 25.77
C SER A 92 25.87 -22.25 26.10
N HIS A 93 27.04 -22.11 25.51
CA HIS A 93 27.96 -21.00 25.73
C HIS A 93 28.03 -19.99 24.59
N ARG A 94 27.03 -20.02 23.69
CA ARG A 94 26.92 -19.06 22.59
C ARG A 94 26.93 -17.60 23.09
N TYR A 95 26.38 -17.36 24.29
CA TYR A 95 26.36 -16.07 24.96
C TYR A 95 27.44 -16.02 26.05
N HIS A 96 28.70 -15.93 25.65
CA HIS A 96 29.88 -15.99 26.53
C HIS A 96 30.37 -14.63 27.03
N GLY A 97 29.56 -13.59 26.93
CA GLY A 97 29.85 -12.27 27.54
C GLY A 97 30.94 -11.44 26.87
N CYS A 98 31.49 -11.82 25.73
CA CYS A 98 32.58 -11.07 25.07
C CYS A 98 32.17 -9.64 24.62
N MET A 99 30.92 -9.23 24.83
CA MET A 99 30.36 -7.95 24.44
C MET A 99 29.75 -7.13 25.59
N ASP A 100 30.02 -7.50 26.85
CA ASP A 100 29.30 -6.94 27.98
C ASP A 100 29.76 -5.54 28.43
N SER A 101 30.57 -4.80 27.69
CA SER A 101 30.75 -3.39 28.00
C SER A 101 29.49 -2.60 27.64
N LYS A 102 28.94 -1.86 28.61
CA LYS A 102 27.75 -0.99 28.44
C LYS A 102 27.90 -0.01 27.25
N GLU A 103 29.09 0.38 26.91
CA GLU A 103 29.40 1.24 25.76
C GLU A 103 29.21 0.54 24.43
N GLN A 104 29.65 -0.71 24.30
CA GLN A 104 29.47 -1.48 23.06
C GLN A 104 27.98 -1.79 22.80
N GLN A 105 27.20 -2.02 23.85
CA GLN A 105 25.74 -2.17 23.70
C GLN A 105 25.06 -0.86 23.23
N LYS A 106 25.52 0.30 23.73
CA LYS A 106 25.02 1.60 23.26
C LYS A 106 25.35 1.84 21.80
N ASP A 107 26.58 1.55 21.39
CA ASP A 107 27.02 1.70 20.00
C ASP A 107 26.29 0.75 19.05
N ARG A 108 26.01 -0.48 19.47
CA ARG A 108 25.20 -1.43 18.71
C ARG A 108 23.77 -0.94 18.50
N ARG A 109 23.12 -0.47 19.58
CA ARG A 109 21.75 0.12 19.49
C ARG A 109 21.72 1.35 18.59
N ARG A 110 22.75 2.20 18.64
CA ARG A 110 22.89 3.38 17.80
C ARG A 110 23.06 2.99 16.32
N LYS A 111 23.90 2.01 16.01
CA LYS A 111 24.10 1.47 14.66
C LYS A 111 22.83 0.80 14.11
N GLU A 112 22.10 0.05 14.92
CA GLU A 112 20.80 -0.55 14.55
C GLU A 112 19.74 0.52 14.28
N TYR A 113 19.68 1.56 15.10
CA TYR A 113 18.77 2.69 14.90
C TYR A 113 19.07 3.44 13.59
N LEU A 114 20.34 3.71 13.30
CA LEU A 114 20.77 4.33 12.06
C LEU A 114 20.43 3.46 10.83
N LYS A 115 20.66 2.15 10.91
CA LYS A 115 20.25 1.22 9.83
C LYS A 115 18.74 1.25 9.60
N LYS A 116 17.92 1.28 10.66
CA LYS A 116 16.46 1.39 10.52
C LYS A 116 16.05 2.71 9.88
N LYS A 117 16.70 3.82 10.21
CA LYS A 117 16.43 5.14 9.63
C LYS A 117 16.75 5.15 8.12
N VAL A 118 17.92 4.66 7.74
CA VAL A 118 18.32 4.51 6.32
C VAL A 118 17.33 3.62 5.57
N THR A 119 16.86 2.53 6.19
CA THR A 119 15.86 1.64 5.58
C THR A 119 14.51 2.35 5.37
N GLN A 120 14.11 3.26 6.26
CA GLN A 120 12.89 4.05 6.09
C GLN A 120 12.99 5.07 4.95
N GLU A 121 14.15 5.70 4.78
CA GLU A 121 14.40 6.63 3.66
C GLU A 121 14.41 5.86 2.33
N ASN A 122 15.11 4.73 2.26
CA ASN A 122 15.10 3.87 1.08
C ASN A 122 13.70 3.34 0.75
N PHE A 123 12.89 3.02 1.77
CA PHE A 123 11.50 2.62 1.55
C PHE A 123 10.64 3.76 0.99
N LYS A 124 10.85 5.00 1.46
CA LYS A 124 10.16 6.17 0.91
C LYS A 124 10.49 6.40 -0.55
N THR A 125 11.78 6.40 -0.90
CA THR A 125 12.21 6.61 -2.28
C THR A 125 11.72 5.50 -3.21
N ALA A 126 11.82 4.24 -2.78
CA ALA A 126 11.30 3.10 -3.55
C ALA A 126 9.78 3.17 -3.73
N LYS A 127 9.05 3.63 -2.71
CA LYS A 127 7.59 3.84 -2.80
C LYS A 127 7.24 4.95 -3.79
N GLU A 128 7.96 6.06 -3.75
CA GLU A 128 7.75 7.18 -4.69
C GLU A 128 8.03 6.77 -6.13
N GLU A 129 9.09 5.99 -6.37
CA GLU A 129 9.40 5.46 -7.70
C GLU A 129 8.35 4.46 -8.19
N THR A 130 7.90 3.55 -7.32
CA THR A 130 6.80 2.62 -7.67
C THR A 130 5.50 3.35 -7.94
N ASP A 131 5.16 4.37 -7.15
CA ASP A 131 3.96 5.19 -7.37
C ASP A 131 4.03 5.92 -8.73
N LYS A 132 5.21 6.44 -9.13
CA LYS A 132 5.44 7.07 -10.45
C LYS A 132 5.28 6.06 -11.60
N GLN A 133 5.87 4.86 -11.46
CA GLN A 133 5.77 3.82 -12.49
C GLN A 133 4.33 3.33 -12.67
N VAL A 134 3.59 3.17 -11.57
CA VAL A 134 2.17 2.81 -11.60
C VAL A 134 1.36 3.90 -12.31
N GLU A 135 1.64 5.18 -12.05
CA GLU A 135 0.91 6.28 -12.67
C GLU A 135 1.18 6.34 -14.19
N MET A 136 2.43 6.17 -14.64
CA MET A 136 2.76 6.09 -16.07
C MET A 136 2.03 4.91 -16.75
N LYS A 137 1.97 3.75 -16.10
CA LYS A 137 1.23 2.60 -16.63
C LYS A 137 -0.27 2.85 -16.70
N LEU A 138 -0.85 3.54 -15.71
CA LEU A 138 -2.26 3.92 -15.72
C LEU A 138 -2.57 4.91 -16.84
N GLN A 139 -1.72 5.92 -17.06
CA GLN A 139 -1.88 6.87 -18.17
C GLN A 139 -1.80 6.18 -19.53
N THR A 140 -0.89 5.22 -19.68
CA THR A 140 -0.77 4.44 -20.93
C THR A 140 -1.99 3.53 -21.14
N ALA A 141 -2.50 2.90 -20.07
CA ALA A 141 -3.68 2.04 -20.12
C ALA A 141 -4.97 2.82 -20.36
N GLU A 142 -5.07 4.08 -19.90
CA GLU A 142 -6.24 4.95 -20.13
C GLU A 142 -6.48 5.25 -21.62
N LYS A 143 -5.41 5.28 -22.42
CA LYS A 143 -5.51 5.46 -23.89
C LYS A 143 -6.15 4.26 -24.61
N GLN A 144 -6.31 3.12 -23.91
CA GLN A 144 -6.93 1.92 -24.44
C GLN A 144 -8.38 1.83 -23.97
N PRO A 145 -9.39 1.91 -24.86
CA PRO A 145 -10.81 1.98 -24.49
C PRO A 145 -11.27 0.76 -23.66
N GLU A 146 -10.72 -0.42 -23.93
CA GLU A 146 -11.04 -1.65 -23.19
C GLU A 146 -10.58 -1.61 -21.71
N LYS A 147 -9.54 -0.82 -21.41
CA LYS A 147 -8.96 -0.73 -20.09
C LYS A 147 -9.38 0.52 -19.30
N ALA A 148 -10.05 1.47 -19.95
CA ALA A 148 -10.43 2.74 -19.35
C ALA A 148 -11.27 2.56 -18.09
N ALA A 149 -12.26 1.68 -18.10
CA ALA A 149 -13.10 1.40 -16.93
C ALA A 149 -12.30 0.81 -15.75
N MET A 150 -11.32 -0.03 -16.04
CA MET A 150 -10.44 -0.61 -15.01
C MET A 150 -9.51 0.46 -14.41
N VAL A 151 -8.98 1.34 -15.25
CA VAL A 151 -8.13 2.47 -14.79
C VAL A 151 -8.91 3.39 -13.86
N GLN A 152 -10.15 3.77 -14.22
CA GLN A 152 -11.02 4.56 -13.37
C GLN A 152 -11.28 3.89 -12.01
N LYS A 153 -11.52 2.58 -12.00
CA LYS A 153 -11.72 1.82 -10.76
C LYS A 153 -10.45 1.84 -9.88
N ILE A 154 -9.28 1.69 -10.47
CA ILE A 154 -7.99 1.76 -9.73
C ILE A 154 -7.77 3.17 -9.18
N ARG A 155 -8.01 4.22 -9.98
CA ARG A 155 -7.92 5.61 -9.50
C ARG A 155 -8.88 5.87 -8.35
N PHE A 156 -10.12 5.43 -8.47
CA PHE A 156 -11.10 5.54 -7.40
C PHE A 156 -10.64 4.83 -6.10
N MET A 157 -10.09 3.62 -6.20
CA MET A 157 -9.53 2.92 -5.05
C MET A 157 -8.36 3.69 -4.41
N LYS A 158 -7.48 4.29 -5.22
CA LYS A 158 -6.40 5.16 -4.72
C LYS A 158 -6.95 6.38 -3.96
N ILE A 159 -7.94 7.07 -4.54
CA ILE A 159 -8.62 8.22 -3.90
C ILE A 159 -9.21 7.77 -2.57
N LYS A 160 -9.98 6.69 -2.57
CA LYS A 160 -10.64 6.15 -1.37
C LYS A 160 -9.65 5.80 -0.26
N SER A 161 -8.52 5.17 -0.58
CA SER A 161 -7.53 4.73 0.40
C SER A 161 -6.75 5.86 1.07
N LYS A 162 -6.57 6.98 0.37
CA LYS A 162 -5.79 8.15 0.84
C LYS A 162 -6.67 9.32 1.29
N SER A 163 -8.01 9.20 1.19
CA SER A 163 -8.94 10.31 1.40
C SER A 163 -9.02 10.76 2.85
N LEU A 164 -9.04 12.07 3.05
CA LEU A 164 -9.20 12.74 4.33
C LEU A 164 -10.63 13.29 4.47
N GLY A 165 -11.20 13.18 5.65
CA GLY A 165 -12.54 13.69 5.92
C GLY A 165 -12.95 13.51 7.38
N ASP A 166 -14.24 13.58 7.68
CA ASP A 166 -14.77 13.31 9.01
C ASP A 166 -15.07 11.81 9.16
N ASN A 167 -14.34 11.15 10.04
CA ASN A 167 -14.48 9.70 10.29
C ASN A 167 -15.86 9.31 10.88
N LYS A 168 -16.63 10.28 11.38
CA LYS A 168 -17.98 10.05 11.89
C LYS A 168 -18.99 9.71 10.78
N ILE A 169 -18.68 10.04 9.52
CA ILE A 169 -19.54 9.74 8.38
C ILE A 169 -19.50 8.23 8.11
N PRO A 170 -20.64 7.53 8.05
CA PRO A 170 -20.71 6.13 7.67
C PRO A 170 -20.13 5.90 6.27
N GLY A 171 -19.49 4.75 6.05
CA GLY A 171 -18.86 4.44 4.77
C GLY A 171 -19.80 4.44 3.55
N SER A 172 -21.09 4.09 3.75
CA SER A 172 -22.16 4.12 2.75
C SER A 172 -22.52 5.52 2.25
N ASP A 173 -22.29 6.52 3.11
CA ASP A 173 -22.72 7.90 2.85
C ASP A 173 -21.57 8.79 2.39
N ARG A 174 -20.36 8.22 2.30
CA ARG A 174 -19.18 8.94 1.84
C ARG A 174 -19.14 9.06 0.33
N VAL A 175 -18.87 10.28 -0.13
CA VAL A 175 -18.54 10.59 -1.52
C VAL A 175 -17.11 11.10 -1.56
N TYR A 176 -16.30 10.53 -2.45
CA TYR A 176 -14.88 10.78 -2.53
C TYR A 176 -14.56 11.66 -3.72
N PHE A 177 -13.64 12.59 -3.55
CA PHE A 177 -13.18 13.50 -4.58
C PHE A 177 -11.66 13.67 -4.50
N SER A 178 -11.01 13.96 -5.62
CA SER A 178 -9.66 14.49 -5.65
C SER A 178 -9.75 16.01 -5.82
N VAL A 179 -9.38 16.78 -4.80
CA VAL A 179 -9.58 18.24 -4.80
C VAL A 179 -8.25 18.96 -4.98
N HIS A 180 -8.13 19.76 -6.04
CA HIS A 180 -7.02 20.69 -6.24
C HIS A 180 -7.27 21.95 -5.40
N PRO A 181 -6.27 22.41 -4.64
CA PRO A 181 -6.33 23.68 -3.93
C PRO A 181 -6.20 24.86 -4.90
N PRO A 182 -6.54 26.09 -4.48
CA PRO A 182 -6.35 27.30 -5.28
C PRO A 182 -4.89 27.49 -5.73
N LEU A 183 -4.69 28.05 -6.91
CA LEU A 183 -3.34 28.31 -7.46
C LEU A 183 -2.43 29.17 -6.58
N LYS A 184 -3.04 30.04 -5.78
CA LYS A 184 -2.33 30.91 -4.82
C LYS A 184 -1.95 30.22 -3.51
N SER A 185 -2.31 28.94 -3.34
CA SER A 185 -1.96 28.18 -2.14
C SER A 185 -0.56 27.55 -2.24
N ASP A 186 0.08 27.32 -1.09
CA ASP A 186 1.39 26.65 -1.02
C ASP A 186 1.33 25.16 -1.42
N VAL A 187 0.13 24.61 -1.55
CA VAL A 187 -0.11 23.20 -1.89
C VAL A 187 -0.41 23.09 -3.37
N SER A 188 0.50 22.51 -4.14
CA SER A 188 0.35 22.36 -5.60
C SER A 188 -0.31 21.04 -6.03
N LYS A 189 -0.43 20.06 -5.11
CA LYS A 189 -0.95 18.71 -5.44
C LYS A 189 -2.40 18.55 -5.04
N SER A 190 -3.16 17.79 -5.86
CA SER A 190 -4.51 17.39 -5.50
C SER A 190 -4.51 16.52 -4.23
N THR A 191 -5.48 16.73 -3.38
CA THR A 191 -5.65 15.99 -2.13
C THR A 191 -6.94 15.19 -2.18
N PRO A 192 -6.89 13.86 -1.94
CA PRO A 192 -8.10 13.06 -1.82
C PRO A 192 -8.90 13.45 -0.58
N LEU A 193 -10.17 13.83 -0.77
CA LEU A 193 -11.07 14.23 0.30
C LEU A 193 -12.40 13.48 0.17
N PHE A 194 -13.14 13.35 1.26
CA PHE A 194 -14.50 12.85 1.23
C PHE A 194 -15.44 13.70 2.07
N GLY A 195 -16.68 13.75 1.64
CA GLY A 195 -17.79 14.37 2.36
C GLY A 195 -18.99 13.43 2.45
N ALA A 196 -19.99 13.79 3.21
CA ALA A 196 -21.24 13.04 3.24
C ALA A 196 -22.15 13.46 2.07
N LYS A 197 -22.97 12.53 1.59
CA LYS A 197 -23.95 12.79 0.51
C LYS A 197 -24.91 13.93 0.82
N ASP A 198 -25.31 14.06 2.08
CA ASP A 198 -26.22 15.07 2.59
C ASP A 198 -25.60 16.45 2.80
N TYR A 199 -24.25 16.56 2.63
CA TYR A 199 -23.62 17.87 2.77
C TYR A 199 -24.05 18.81 1.67
N THR A 200 -24.39 20.03 2.05
CA THR A 200 -24.55 21.13 1.11
C THR A 200 -23.19 21.50 0.51
N ILE A 201 -23.19 22.04 -0.69
CA ILE A 201 -21.94 22.47 -1.35
C ILE A 201 -21.20 23.52 -0.54
N GLY A 202 -21.92 24.45 0.11
CA GLY A 202 -21.31 25.39 1.04
C GLY A 202 -20.54 24.69 2.16
N LYS A 203 -21.17 23.71 2.82
CA LYS A 203 -20.53 22.93 3.89
C LYS A 203 -19.36 22.09 3.37
N ALA A 204 -19.47 21.54 2.17
CA ALA A 204 -18.38 20.80 1.55
C ALA A 204 -17.17 21.71 1.29
N ILE A 205 -17.38 22.92 0.76
CA ILE A 205 -16.34 23.93 0.56
C ILE A 205 -15.65 24.28 1.89
N ASP A 206 -16.41 24.51 2.97
CA ASP A 206 -15.84 24.83 4.28
C ASP A 206 -14.93 23.72 4.81
N ILE A 207 -15.39 22.48 4.70
CA ILE A 207 -14.62 21.32 5.15
C ILE A 207 -13.37 21.11 4.27
N PHE A 208 -13.51 21.21 2.96
CA PHE A 208 -12.39 21.03 2.03
C PHE A 208 -11.36 22.14 2.21
N ALA A 209 -11.77 23.39 2.34
CA ALA A 209 -10.88 24.50 2.64
C ALA A 209 -10.09 24.28 3.95
N SER A 210 -10.78 23.85 5.00
CA SER A 210 -10.14 23.51 6.28
C SER A 210 -9.11 22.37 6.15
N LYS A 211 -9.42 21.31 5.42
CA LYS A 211 -8.51 20.18 5.21
C LYS A 211 -7.31 20.55 4.33
N LEU A 212 -7.51 21.39 3.34
CA LEU A 212 -6.47 21.93 2.46
C LEU A 212 -5.69 23.09 3.08
N LYS A 213 -6.11 23.58 4.26
CA LYS A 213 -5.55 24.78 4.94
C LYS A 213 -5.63 26.04 4.09
N VAL A 214 -6.72 26.16 3.33
CA VAL A 214 -7.02 27.31 2.47
C VAL A 214 -7.89 28.29 3.24
N LEU A 215 -7.60 29.59 3.11
CA LEU A 215 -8.38 30.64 3.74
C LEU A 215 -9.79 30.70 3.13
N ASN A 216 -10.82 30.59 3.95
CA ASN A 216 -12.21 30.68 3.51
C ASN A 216 -12.87 31.91 4.10
N GLU A 217 -13.08 32.91 3.27
CA GLU A 217 -13.74 34.17 3.61
C GLU A 217 -15.13 34.33 2.94
N ASN A 218 -15.80 33.21 2.64
CA ASN A 218 -17.12 33.23 2.00
C ASN A 218 -18.19 34.03 2.76
N HIS A 219 -18.01 34.27 4.06
CA HIS A 219 -18.92 35.06 4.89
C HIS A 219 -18.75 36.59 4.70
N LYS A 220 -17.60 37.08 4.20
CA LYS A 220 -17.33 38.49 3.98
C LYS A 220 -17.86 38.93 2.61
N LYS A 221 -18.61 40.04 2.52
CA LYS A 221 -19.26 40.49 1.28
C LYS A 221 -18.27 40.78 0.16
N GLU A 222 -17.17 41.48 0.46
CA GLU A 222 -16.21 41.98 -0.54
C GLU A 222 -15.07 41.02 -0.84
N ALA A 223 -14.92 39.95 -0.04
CA ALA A 223 -13.84 38.99 -0.25
C ALA A 223 -14.13 38.02 -1.41
N PRO A 224 -13.09 37.58 -2.14
CA PRO A 224 -13.25 36.53 -3.14
C PRO A 224 -13.90 35.29 -2.55
N LYS A 225 -14.81 34.68 -3.30
CA LYS A 225 -15.59 33.51 -2.85
C LYS A 225 -14.95 32.23 -3.32
N LEU A 226 -14.75 31.29 -2.42
CA LEU A 226 -14.35 29.92 -2.79
C LEU A 226 -15.50 29.20 -3.47
N ARG A 227 -15.22 28.58 -4.62
CA ARG A 227 -16.16 27.79 -5.41
C ARG A 227 -15.51 26.50 -5.87
N LEU A 228 -16.33 25.49 -6.11
CA LEU A 228 -15.91 24.21 -6.68
C LEU A 228 -16.16 24.18 -8.18
N PHE A 229 -15.16 23.73 -8.93
CA PHE A 229 -15.19 23.61 -10.37
C PHE A 229 -14.90 22.16 -10.76
N LYS A 230 -15.44 21.74 -11.90
CA LYS A 230 -15.08 20.48 -12.53
C LYS A 230 -13.69 20.59 -13.16
N HIS A 231 -12.79 19.70 -12.84
CA HIS A 231 -11.46 19.70 -13.43
C HIS A 231 -11.46 19.53 -14.96
N MET A 232 -12.34 18.68 -15.49
CA MET A 232 -12.39 18.38 -16.94
C MET A 232 -12.91 19.54 -17.79
N THR A 233 -13.84 20.31 -17.30
CA THR A 233 -14.53 21.37 -18.08
C THR A 233 -14.19 22.78 -17.59
N GLY A 234 -13.63 22.92 -16.40
CA GLY A 234 -13.41 24.22 -15.75
C GLY A 234 -14.73 24.95 -15.39
N SER A 235 -15.88 24.30 -15.53
CA SER A 235 -17.17 24.88 -15.19
C SER A 235 -17.43 24.80 -13.70
N ILE A 236 -18.14 25.81 -13.17
CA ILE A 236 -18.59 25.80 -11.78
C ILE A 236 -19.51 24.60 -11.55
N LEU A 237 -19.42 24.00 -10.37
CA LEU A 237 -20.21 22.82 -10.02
C LEU A 237 -21.68 23.18 -9.84
N THR A 238 -21.94 24.21 -9.06
CA THR A 238 -23.26 24.84 -8.86
C THR A 238 -23.11 26.25 -8.32
N HIS A 239 -24.11 27.10 -8.61
CA HIS A 239 -24.24 28.43 -8.02
C HIS A 239 -24.98 28.40 -6.68
N ASP A 240 -25.83 27.38 -6.45
CA ASP A 240 -26.57 27.22 -5.22
C ASP A 240 -25.78 26.50 -4.14
N MET A 241 -25.32 27.26 -3.15
CA MET A 241 -24.58 26.72 -2.03
C MET A 241 -25.38 25.81 -1.10
N LYS A 242 -26.74 25.84 -1.21
CA LYS A 242 -27.65 24.99 -0.44
C LYS A 242 -27.88 23.64 -1.10
N GLU A 243 -27.53 23.50 -2.37
CA GLU A 243 -27.62 22.23 -3.08
C GLU A 243 -26.75 21.16 -2.43
N THR A 244 -27.28 19.93 -2.34
CA THR A 244 -26.57 18.82 -1.71
C THR A 244 -25.72 18.05 -2.73
N ILE A 245 -24.66 17.39 -2.24
CA ILE A 245 -23.84 16.50 -3.06
C ILE A 245 -24.70 15.39 -3.68
N ASP A 246 -25.68 14.85 -2.93
CA ASP A 246 -26.60 13.81 -3.43
C ASP A 246 -27.46 14.30 -4.60
N SER A 247 -27.92 15.57 -4.56
CA SER A 247 -28.65 16.19 -5.67
C SER A 247 -27.79 16.27 -6.92
N LEU A 248 -26.52 16.68 -6.78
CA LEU A 248 -25.57 16.76 -7.90
C LEU A 248 -25.23 15.41 -8.49
N LEU A 249 -25.12 14.37 -7.64
CA LEU A 249 -24.93 12.98 -8.09
C LEU A 249 -26.13 12.48 -8.89
N LYS A 250 -27.36 12.75 -8.43
CA LYS A 250 -28.60 12.36 -9.11
C LYS A 250 -28.83 13.09 -10.44
N LYS A 251 -28.30 14.31 -10.56
CA LYS A 251 -28.33 15.10 -11.81
C LYS A 251 -27.19 14.77 -12.77
N ASP A 252 -26.35 13.81 -12.46
CA ASP A 252 -25.14 13.46 -13.23
C ASP A 252 -24.17 14.64 -13.44
N ILE A 253 -24.23 15.62 -12.54
CA ILE A 253 -23.33 16.77 -12.58
C ILE A 253 -21.95 16.40 -12.05
N VAL A 254 -21.88 15.53 -11.05
CA VAL A 254 -20.64 15.06 -10.43
C VAL A 254 -20.72 13.57 -10.17
N TYR A 255 -19.58 12.88 -10.20
CA TYR A 255 -19.49 11.46 -9.93
C TYR A 255 -18.55 11.16 -8.75
N ASN A 256 -18.78 10.04 -8.12
CA ASN A 256 -17.93 9.59 -7.03
C ASN A 256 -16.54 9.22 -7.57
N GLY A 257 -15.51 9.91 -7.11
CA GLY A 257 -14.14 9.78 -7.60
C GLY A 257 -13.70 10.90 -8.56
N ASP A 258 -14.58 11.85 -8.85
CA ASP A 258 -14.24 12.99 -9.70
C ASP A 258 -13.12 13.85 -9.13
N THR A 259 -12.40 14.50 -10.04
CA THR A 259 -11.42 15.52 -9.70
C THR A 259 -12.08 16.90 -9.78
N LEU A 260 -11.99 17.63 -8.67
CA LEU A 260 -12.54 18.98 -8.52
C LEU A 260 -11.42 19.98 -8.28
N ILE A 261 -11.69 21.24 -8.60
CA ILE A 261 -10.83 22.37 -8.32
C ILE A 261 -11.53 23.28 -7.32
N LEU A 262 -10.86 23.64 -6.24
CA LEU A 262 -11.30 24.66 -5.31
C LEU A 262 -10.59 25.96 -5.67
N GLU A 263 -11.29 26.99 -6.13
CA GLU A 263 -10.66 28.24 -6.57
C GLU A 263 -11.43 29.46 -6.09
N TYR A 264 -10.74 30.58 -5.99
CA TYR A 264 -11.31 31.87 -5.64
C TYR A 264 -11.94 32.53 -6.86
N VAL A 265 -13.15 33.06 -6.69
CA VAL A 265 -13.90 33.80 -7.70
C VAL A 265 -14.20 35.18 -7.14
N ASN A 266 -13.99 36.23 -7.92
CA ASN A 266 -14.40 37.57 -7.53
C ASN A 266 -15.94 37.68 -7.53
N VAL A 267 -16.47 38.54 -6.68
CA VAL A 267 -17.92 38.72 -6.54
C VAL A 267 -18.56 39.19 -7.86
N GLU A 268 -17.86 40.04 -8.60
CA GLU A 268 -18.34 40.57 -9.91
C GLU A 268 -18.50 39.46 -10.96
N ASP A 269 -17.63 38.43 -10.94
CA ASP A 269 -17.69 37.32 -11.87
C ASP A 269 -18.83 36.34 -11.53
N LEU A 270 -19.29 36.32 -10.28
CA LEU A 270 -20.42 35.50 -9.84
C LEU A 270 -21.75 36.04 -10.33
N ASP A 271 -21.90 37.36 -10.41
CA ASP A 271 -23.11 38.03 -10.86
C ASP A 271 -23.35 37.89 -12.37
N ASN A 272 -22.29 37.68 -13.14
CA ASN A 272 -22.32 37.53 -14.60
C ASN A 272 -22.71 36.11 -15.10
N ASN A 273 -23.26 35.27 -14.24
CA ASN A 273 -23.95 34.00 -14.49
C ASN A 273 -23.17 32.84 -15.12
N THR A 274 -21.89 32.98 -15.44
CA THR A 274 -21.03 31.83 -15.87
C THR A 274 -19.57 31.98 -15.46
N PRO A 275 -19.20 31.84 -14.17
CA PRO A 275 -17.77 31.72 -13.85
C PRO A 275 -17.27 30.38 -14.38
N THR A 276 -16.68 30.42 -15.53
CA THR A 276 -15.78 29.38 -16.02
C THR A 276 -14.36 29.80 -15.64
N LEU A 277 -13.50 28.88 -15.29
CA LEU A 277 -12.07 29.12 -15.25
C LEU A 277 -11.63 29.40 -16.70
N LYS A 278 -11.72 30.66 -17.12
CA LYS A 278 -11.68 31.14 -18.51
C LYS A 278 -10.36 30.92 -19.23
N ASP A 279 -9.31 30.57 -18.51
CA ASP A 279 -8.02 30.32 -19.11
C ASP A 279 -7.75 28.80 -19.15
N LEU A 280 -7.76 28.25 -20.36
CA LEU A 280 -7.23 26.91 -20.63
C LEU A 280 -5.81 26.76 -20.06
N ASP A 281 -5.03 27.83 -20.00
CA ASP A 281 -3.72 27.87 -19.32
C ASP A 281 -3.83 27.64 -17.81
N SER A 282 -4.89 28.10 -17.15
CA SER A 282 -5.08 27.84 -15.72
C SER A 282 -5.43 26.39 -15.45
N LEU A 283 -6.21 25.73 -16.33
CA LEU A 283 -6.50 24.29 -16.22
C LEU A 283 -5.23 23.45 -16.45
N SER A 284 -4.35 23.83 -17.36
CA SER A 284 -3.08 23.13 -17.60
C SER A 284 -2.16 23.13 -16.37
N ARG A 285 -2.23 24.15 -15.53
CA ARG A 285 -1.48 24.22 -14.26
C ARG A 285 -1.94 23.19 -13.23
N TYR A 286 -3.20 22.76 -13.29
CA TYR A 286 -3.71 21.68 -12.46
C TYR A 286 -3.44 20.29 -13.02
N THR A 287 -3.10 20.15 -14.32
CA THR A 287 -2.83 18.86 -14.95
C THR A 287 -1.45 18.29 -14.66
N GLY A 288 -0.49 19.14 -14.26
CA GLY A 288 0.89 18.72 -13.96
C GLY A 288 1.09 17.97 -12.65
N SER A 289 0.04 17.73 -11.86
CA SER A 289 0.13 17.17 -10.50
C SER A 289 -0.92 16.08 -10.23
N THR A 290 -1.10 15.15 -11.15
CA THR A 290 -1.84 13.93 -10.81
C THR A 290 -1.02 13.05 -9.87
N VAL A 291 -1.63 12.71 -8.73
CA VAL A 291 -1.10 11.93 -7.58
C VAL A 291 -0.60 10.55 -7.98
#